data_623b24097f69dad38745ffb6d078c88a
#
_entry.id   623b24097f69dad38745ffb6d078c88a
#
_cell.length_a   1.000
_cell.length_b   1.000
_cell.length_c   1.000
_cell.angle_alpha   90.00
_cell.angle_beta   90.00
_cell.angle_gamma   90.00
#
_symmetry.space_group_name_H-M   'P 1'
#
loop_
_entity.id
_entity.type
_entity.pdbx_description
1 polymer ?
#
loop_
_entity_poly.entity_id
_entity_poly.type
_entity_poly.pdbx_seq_one_letter_code
_entity_poly.pdbx_strand_id
1 'polypeptide(L)'
;MFRQLIAGAAAAVIALTGVKSGQYSPDEFCHAEGSVIVSPAGETAVLRGMGFGNNVWVSSLADIGLHHNEDSFREMSELGFNSVRFLLNYRWFEDDENPYVYKQEGFDYIDRSIAWAKKYNIGLVLNMHYPQGGYQSLSLIHI
;
A
#
# COMPACT_ATOMS: atom_id res chain seq x y z
N MET A 1 29.89 -25.86 -22.15
CA MET A 1 29.02 -26.43 -21.08
C MET A 1 28.65 -25.41 -19.99
N PHE A 2 29.23 -24.21 -19.98
CA PHE A 2 28.97 -23.17 -18.95
C PHE A 2 27.88 -22.13 -19.28
N ARG A 3 27.34 -22.11 -20.49
CA ARG A 3 26.33 -21.11 -20.92
C ARG A 3 24.87 -21.47 -20.60
N GLN A 4 24.58 -22.72 -20.31
CA GLN A 4 23.19 -23.15 -19.99
C GLN A 4 22.80 -23.02 -18.50
N LEU A 5 23.79 -22.92 -17.60
CA LEU A 5 23.52 -22.78 -16.16
C LEU A 5 23.14 -21.34 -15.74
N ILE A 6 23.51 -20.32 -16.52
CA ILE A 6 23.19 -18.91 -16.19
C ILE A 6 21.77 -18.54 -16.63
N ALA A 7 21.25 -19.17 -17.69
CA ALA A 7 19.87 -18.90 -18.15
C ALA A 7 18.80 -19.49 -17.21
N GLY A 8 19.13 -20.60 -16.53
CA GLY A 8 18.20 -21.23 -15.58
C GLY A 8 18.01 -20.48 -14.26
N ALA A 9 19.09 -19.83 -13.79
CA ALA A 9 19.05 -19.05 -12.54
C ALA A 9 18.27 -17.74 -12.67
N ALA A 10 18.36 -17.06 -13.82
CA ALA A 10 17.64 -15.82 -14.08
C ALA A 10 16.12 -16.02 -14.18
N ALA A 11 15.69 -17.14 -14.77
CA ALA A 11 14.26 -17.48 -14.87
C ALA A 11 13.64 -17.85 -13.50
N ALA A 12 14.41 -18.47 -12.60
CA ALA A 12 13.95 -18.82 -11.27
C ALA A 12 13.78 -17.58 -10.35
N VAL A 13 14.63 -16.56 -10.50
CA VAL A 13 14.54 -15.32 -9.70
C VAL A 13 13.31 -14.49 -10.10
N ILE A 14 12.96 -14.45 -11.41
CA ILE A 14 11.77 -13.73 -11.88
C ILE A 14 10.48 -14.42 -11.42
N ALA A 15 10.47 -15.74 -11.30
CA ALA A 15 9.32 -16.49 -10.81
C ALA A 15 9.08 -16.33 -9.30
N LEU A 16 10.10 -15.97 -8.52
CA LEU A 16 9.99 -15.76 -7.07
C LEU A 16 9.54 -14.35 -6.69
N THR A 17 9.72 -13.36 -7.56
CA THR A 17 9.36 -11.98 -7.23
C THR A 17 7.90 -11.62 -7.49
N GLY A 18 7.13 -12.48 -8.20
CA GLY A 18 5.67 -12.36 -8.37
C GLY A 18 5.15 -11.01 -8.91
N VAL A 19 6.03 -10.01 -9.04
CA VAL A 19 5.67 -8.70 -9.55
C VAL A 19 5.66 -8.75 -11.07
N LYS A 20 4.51 -8.96 -11.63
CA LYS A 20 4.27 -8.69 -13.06
C LYS A 20 4.33 -7.18 -13.26
N SER A 21 5.50 -6.64 -13.56
CA SER A 21 5.60 -5.27 -14.06
C SER A 21 4.75 -5.16 -15.32
N GLY A 22 3.76 -4.27 -15.32
CA GLY A 22 2.90 -4.02 -16.46
C GLY A 22 1.44 -4.46 -16.31
N GLN A 23 0.99 -4.81 -15.11
CA GLN A 23 -0.39 -5.24 -14.88
C GLN A 23 -1.38 -4.07 -14.71
N TYR A 24 -0.91 -2.84 -14.54
CA TYR A 24 -1.74 -1.66 -14.34
C TYR A 24 -1.36 -0.55 -15.32
N SER A 25 -2.36 0.03 -15.98
CA SER A 25 -2.20 1.26 -16.75
C SER A 25 -2.27 2.47 -15.82
N PRO A 26 -1.51 3.55 -16.07
CA PRO A 26 -1.71 4.83 -15.38
C PRO A 26 -3.15 5.32 -15.40
N ASP A 27 -3.92 4.98 -16.46
CA ASP A 27 -5.31 5.36 -16.64
C ASP A 27 -6.28 4.61 -15.69
N GLU A 28 -5.80 3.61 -14.95
CA GLU A 28 -6.61 2.91 -13.95
C GLU A 28 -6.63 3.63 -12.59
N PHE A 29 -5.85 4.72 -12.45
CA PHE A 29 -5.75 5.48 -11.21
C PHE A 29 -6.32 6.89 -11.37
N CYS A 30 -6.78 7.43 -10.23
CA CYS A 30 -7.05 8.87 -10.18
C CYS A 30 -5.75 9.64 -10.40
N HIS A 31 -5.83 10.74 -11.13
CA HIS A 31 -4.69 11.62 -11.40
C HIS A 31 -5.09 13.08 -11.27
N ALA A 32 -4.09 13.96 -11.17
CA ALA A 32 -4.31 15.38 -11.11
C ALA A 32 -4.39 15.97 -12.53
N GLU A 33 -5.41 16.78 -12.78
CA GLU A 33 -5.57 17.53 -14.02
C GLU A 33 -5.85 19.00 -13.67
N GLY A 34 -4.85 19.84 -13.82
CA GLY A 34 -4.91 21.23 -13.33
C GLY A 34 -5.12 21.28 -11.81
N SER A 35 -6.27 21.79 -11.37
CA SER A 35 -6.63 21.93 -9.94
C SER A 35 -7.63 20.89 -9.45
N VAL A 36 -7.93 19.88 -10.24
CA VAL A 36 -8.89 18.84 -9.88
C VAL A 36 -8.25 17.45 -9.89
N ILE A 37 -8.84 16.53 -9.15
CA ILE A 37 -8.54 15.12 -9.26
C ILE A 37 -9.55 14.50 -10.23
N VAL A 38 -9.05 13.75 -11.20
CA VAL A 38 -9.86 13.07 -12.21
C VAL A 38 -9.81 11.56 -11.94
N SER A 39 -10.98 10.93 -12.01
CA SER A 39 -11.12 9.48 -11.87
C SER A 39 -10.67 8.76 -13.15
N PRO A 40 -10.46 7.43 -13.11
CA PRO A 40 -10.22 6.62 -14.29
C PRO A 40 -11.30 6.76 -15.38
N ALA A 41 -12.52 7.12 -15.00
CA ALA A 41 -13.63 7.36 -15.93
C ALA A 41 -13.60 8.76 -16.58
N GLY A 42 -12.61 9.59 -16.28
CA GLY A 42 -12.51 10.97 -16.80
C GLY A 42 -13.41 11.98 -16.08
N GLU A 43 -13.97 11.62 -14.92
CA GLU A 43 -14.85 12.49 -14.14
C GLU A 43 -14.10 13.15 -12.98
N THR A 44 -14.50 14.36 -12.59
CA THR A 44 -13.97 15.00 -11.39
C THR A 44 -14.26 14.15 -10.16
N ALA A 45 -13.21 13.70 -9.49
CA ALA A 45 -13.31 12.90 -8.27
C ALA A 45 -13.36 13.79 -7.03
N VAL A 46 -14.43 13.68 -6.26
CA VAL A 46 -14.55 14.30 -4.93
C VAL A 46 -14.29 13.23 -3.88
N LEU A 47 -13.14 13.33 -3.19
CA LEU A 47 -12.77 12.38 -2.15
C LEU A 47 -13.51 12.73 -0.84
N ARG A 48 -14.39 11.84 -0.42
CA ARG A 48 -15.05 11.87 0.90
C ARG A 48 -14.50 10.71 1.70
N GLY A 49 -13.58 10.99 2.60
CA GLY A 49 -12.85 9.94 3.29
C GLY A 49 -12.49 10.26 4.73
N MET A 50 -11.88 9.29 5.36
CA MET A 50 -11.28 9.41 6.68
C MET A 50 -9.93 8.70 6.75
N GLY A 51 -9.17 8.97 7.81
CA GLY A 51 -7.91 8.29 8.07
C GLY A 51 -8.13 7.01 8.86
N PHE A 52 -7.62 5.88 8.37
CA PHE A 52 -7.41 4.68 9.16
C PHE A 52 -6.04 4.76 9.80
N GLY A 53 -6.02 4.91 11.13
CA GLY A 53 -4.78 5.06 11.89
C GLY A 53 -3.91 3.80 11.91
N ASN A 54 -4.54 2.63 11.77
CA ASN A 54 -3.90 1.30 11.69
C ASN A 54 -2.94 0.98 12.84
N ASN A 55 -3.06 1.69 13.97
CA ASN A 55 -2.08 1.60 15.06
C ASN A 55 -0.62 1.70 14.54
N VAL A 56 -0.39 2.66 13.68
CA VAL A 56 0.83 2.81 12.87
C VAL A 56 2.14 2.92 13.70
N TRP A 57 2.02 3.13 15.00
CA TRP A 57 3.14 3.26 15.93
C TRP A 57 3.78 1.94 16.33
N VAL A 58 3.08 0.81 16.13
CA VAL A 58 3.62 -0.51 16.48
C VAL A 58 4.44 -1.08 15.32
N SER A 59 5.51 -1.78 15.67
CA SER A 59 6.45 -2.33 14.68
C SER A 59 5.99 -3.69 14.13
N SER A 60 5.07 -4.37 14.80
CA SER A 60 4.60 -5.70 14.42
C SER A 60 3.17 -5.65 13.90
N LEU A 61 2.92 -6.33 12.78
CA LEU A 61 1.56 -6.52 12.25
C LEU A 61 0.65 -7.30 13.20
N ALA A 62 1.20 -8.18 14.04
CA ALA A 62 0.44 -8.89 15.05
C ALA A 62 -0.19 -7.94 16.10
N ASP A 63 0.45 -6.81 16.35
CA ASP A 63 -0.03 -5.80 17.30
C ASP A 63 -1.03 -4.82 16.66
N ILE A 64 -1.10 -4.77 15.33
CA ILE A 64 -2.14 -4.00 14.63
C ILE A 64 -3.49 -4.62 14.88
N GLY A 65 -3.51 -5.91 15.03
CA GLY A 65 -4.61 -6.69 15.49
C GLY A 65 -5.86 -6.42 14.69
N LEU A 66 -6.88 -5.94 15.17
CA LEU A 66 -8.22 -5.90 14.64
C LEU A 66 -8.72 -4.45 14.46
N HIS A 67 -7.80 -3.49 14.24
CA HIS A 67 -8.21 -2.09 14.11
C HIS A 67 -9.13 -1.86 12.91
N HIS A 68 -8.88 -2.58 11.81
CA HIS A 68 -9.70 -2.47 10.61
C HIS A 68 -9.82 -3.85 9.97
N ASN A 69 -11.04 -4.19 9.61
CA ASN A 69 -11.41 -5.43 8.96
C ASN A 69 -12.32 -5.14 7.76
N GLU A 70 -12.84 -6.16 7.12
CA GLU A 70 -13.74 -6.02 5.99
C GLU A 70 -15.01 -5.22 6.32
N ASP A 71 -15.57 -5.40 7.54
CA ASP A 71 -16.76 -4.68 7.97
C ASP A 71 -16.54 -3.18 8.05
N SER A 72 -15.33 -2.74 8.43
CA SER A 72 -14.99 -1.31 8.46
C SER A 72 -15.11 -0.66 7.08
N PHE A 73 -14.69 -1.35 6.02
CA PHE A 73 -14.84 -0.86 4.64
C PHE A 73 -16.30 -0.88 4.18
N ARG A 74 -17.06 -1.92 4.56
CA ARG A 74 -18.49 -1.99 4.28
C ARG A 74 -19.24 -0.83 4.91
N GLU A 75 -19.05 -0.60 6.21
CA GLU A 75 -19.71 0.47 6.96
C GLU A 75 -19.37 1.85 6.39
N MET A 76 -18.11 2.10 6.02
CA MET A 76 -17.73 3.34 5.37
C MET A 76 -18.46 3.55 4.05
N SER A 77 -18.58 2.51 3.23
CA SER A 77 -19.31 2.57 1.97
C SER A 77 -20.78 2.87 2.20
N GLU A 78 -21.42 2.22 3.18
CA GLU A 78 -22.81 2.45 3.58
C GLU A 78 -23.07 3.89 4.07
N LEU A 79 -22.08 4.50 4.72
CA LEU A 79 -22.11 5.90 5.15
C LEU A 79 -21.80 6.91 4.01
N GLY A 80 -21.53 6.44 2.80
CA GLY A 80 -21.28 7.29 1.63
C GLY A 80 -19.84 7.81 1.52
N PHE A 81 -18.90 7.25 2.28
CA PHE A 81 -17.48 7.50 2.07
C PHE A 81 -17.00 6.75 0.82
N ASN A 82 -16.01 7.34 0.14
CA ASN A 82 -15.42 6.75 -1.06
C ASN A 82 -13.89 6.69 -1.02
N SER A 83 -13.27 7.09 0.08
CA SER A 83 -11.82 7.08 0.21
C SER A 83 -11.36 6.88 1.65
N VAL A 84 -10.19 6.26 1.79
CA VAL A 84 -9.50 6.06 3.06
C VAL A 84 -8.05 6.47 2.91
N ARG A 85 -7.56 7.32 3.80
CA ARG A 85 -6.13 7.50 4.01
C ARG A 85 -5.64 6.38 4.91
N PHE A 86 -4.91 5.45 4.33
CA PHE A 86 -4.44 4.22 4.97
C PHE A 86 -2.99 4.40 5.43
N LEU A 87 -2.78 4.48 6.74
CA LEU A 87 -1.48 4.75 7.33
C LEU A 87 -0.63 3.48 7.40
N LEU A 88 0.63 3.58 7.03
CA LEU A 88 1.59 2.49 6.99
C LEU A 88 2.82 2.82 7.83
N ASN A 89 3.43 1.77 8.39
CA ASN A 89 4.73 1.80 9.03
C ASN A 89 5.70 0.97 8.18
N TYR A 90 6.88 1.53 7.85
CA TYR A 90 7.86 0.84 7.02
C TYR A 90 8.33 -0.49 7.65
N ARG A 91 8.36 -0.57 8.98
CA ARG A 91 8.78 -1.78 9.71
C ARG A 91 7.89 -3.00 9.49
N TRP A 92 6.71 -2.81 8.94
CA TRP A 92 5.86 -3.91 8.50
C TRP A 92 6.38 -4.60 7.23
N PHE A 93 7.25 -3.90 6.49
CA PHE A 93 7.77 -4.34 5.20
C PHE A 93 9.25 -4.65 5.23
N GLU A 94 10.01 -4.02 6.13
CA GLU A 94 11.47 -4.06 6.16
C GLU A 94 11.98 -3.73 7.56
N ASP A 95 13.18 -4.21 7.91
CA ASP A 95 13.87 -3.85 9.14
C ASP A 95 15.13 -3.05 8.84
N ASP A 96 15.45 -2.08 9.69
CA ASP A 96 16.67 -1.26 9.60
C ASP A 96 17.96 -2.11 9.60
N GLU A 97 17.94 -3.24 10.32
CA GLU A 97 19.10 -4.13 10.45
C GLU A 97 19.30 -5.02 9.20
N ASN A 98 18.26 -5.19 8.39
CA ASN A 98 18.27 -6.02 7.19
C ASN A 98 17.67 -5.28 6.00
N PRO A 99 18.30 -4.22 5.50
CA PRO A 99 17.77 -3.42 4.41
C PRO A 99 17.62 -4.27 3.13
N TYR A 100 16.54 -3.99 2.37
CA TYR A 100 16.17 -4.71 1.14
C TYR A 100 15.73 -6.17 1.34
N VAL A 101 15.54 -6.61 2.57
CA VAL A 101 14.92 -7.89 2.89
C VAL A 101 13.46 -7.64 3.28
N TYR A 102 12.57 -7.89 2.33
CA TYR A 102 11.15 -7.55 2.49
C TYR A 102 10.36 -8.63 3.20
N LYS A 103 9.46 -8.20 4.08
CA LYS A 103 8.52 -9.05 4.82
C LYS A 103 7.24 -9.21 4.01
N GLN A 104 6.96 -10.44 3.57
CA GLN A 104 5.77 -10.73 2.77
C GLN A 104 4.47 -10.40 3.51
N GLU A 105 4.45 -10.59 4.83
CA GLU A 105 3.27 -10.32 5.67
C GLU A 105 2.75 -8.88 5.59
N GLY A 106 3.65 -7.89 5.40
CA GLY A 106 3.28 -6.49 5.20
C GLY A 106 2.54 -6.28 3.89
N PHE A 107 3.01 -6.91 2.82
CA PHE A 107 2.35 -6.86 1.52
C PHE A 107 1.02 -7.60 1.53
N ASP A 108 0.94 -8.77 2.15
CA ASP A 108 -0.31 -9.52 2.30
C ASP A 108 -1.38 -8.72 3.07
N TYR A 109 -0.96 -7.91 4.05
CA TYR A 109 -1.84 -7.01 4.78
C TYR A 109 -2.41 -5.91 3.88
N ILE A 110 -1.56 -5.27 3.05
CA ILE A 110 -2.03 -4.26 2.09
C ILE A 110 -2.91 -4.90 1.03
N ASP A 111 -2.51 -6.00 0.43
CA ASP A 111 -3.25 -6.66 -0.65
C ASP A 111 -4.66 -7.06 -0.20
N ARG A 112 -4.78 -7.59 1.01
CA ARG A 112 -6.07 -7.88 1.63
C ARG A 112 -6.91 -6.62 1.81
N SER A 113 -6.31 -5.54 2.28
CA SER A 113 -7.01 -4.26 2.48
C SER A 113 -7.45 -3.64 1.16
N ILE A 114 -6.63 -3.75 0.12
CA ILE A 114 -6.98 -3.33 -1.25
C ILE A 114 -8.16 -4.16 -1.78
N ALA A 115 -8.17 -5.47 -1.53
CA ALA A 115 -9.27 -6.34 -1.96
C ALA A 115 -10.60 -5.92 -1.30
N TRP A 116 -10.60 -5.61 -0.01
CA TRP A 116 -11.77 -5.09 0.69
C TRP A 116 -12.20 -3.72 0.17
N ALA A 117 -11.26 -2.81 -0.01
CA ALA A 117 -11.53 -1.49 -0.55
C ALA A 117 -12.18 -1.56 -1.95
N LYS A 118 -11.63 -2.39 -2.85
CA LYS A 118 -12.22 -2.64 -4.16
C LYS A 118 -13.63 -3.21 -4.07
N LYS A 119 -13.87 -4.16 -3.18
CA LYS A 119 -15.18 -4.79 -2.99
C LYS A 119 -16.26 -3.76 -2.64
N TYR A 120 -15.91 -2.76 -1.86
CA TYR A 120 -16.84 -1.74 -1.37
C TYR A 120 -16.71 -0.38 -2.07
N ASN A 121 -15.97 -0.33 -3.18
CA ASN A 121 -15.74 0.88 -3.98
C ASN A 121 -15.13 2.04 -3.18
N ILE A 122 -14.16 1.73 -2.34
CA ILE A 122 -13.38 2.68 -1.54
C ILE A 122 -11.99 2.84 -2.17
N GLY A 123 -11.60 4.07 -2.50
CA GLY A 123 -10.23 4.39 -2.92
C GLY A 123 -9.28 4.39 -1.73
N LEU A 124 -8.10 3.79 -1.87
CA LEU A 124 -7.06 3.85 -0.86
C LEU A 124 -5.99 4.89 -1.22
N VAL A 125 -5.69 5.77 -0.27
CA VAL A 125 -4.52 6.65 -0.30
C VAL A 125 -3.48 6.05 0.65
N LEU A 126 -2.54 5.29 0.11
CA LEU A 126 -1.48 4.67 0.91
C LEU A 126 -0.51 5.75 1.38
N ASN A 127 -0.33 5.85 2.69
CA ASN A 127 0.52 6.84 3.30
C ASN A 127 1.56 6.18 4.21
N MET A 128 2.83 6.22 3.82
CA MET A 128 3.93 5.83 4.69
C MET A 128 4.07 6.88 5.81
N HIS A 129 3.28 6.71 6.87
CA HIS A 129 3.17 7.66 7.96
C HIS A 129 4.34 7.54 8.95
N TYR A 130 4.88 6.35 9.09
CA TYR A 130 6.08 6.06 9.85
C TYR A 130 7.17 5.59 8.88
N PRO A 131 7.95 6.50 8.29
CA PRO A 131 9.01 6.16 7.35
C PRO A 131 10.24 5.61 8.07
N GLN A 132 11.20 5.12 7.32
CA GLN A 132 12.53 4.77 7.83
C GLN A 132 13.14 5.98 8.55
N GLY A 133 13.78 5.75 9.71
CA GLY A 133 14.35 6.80 10.55
C GLY A 133 13.37 7.39 11.58
N GLY A 134 12.10 6.99 11.58
CA GLY A 134 11.13 7.32 12.61
C GLY A 134 10.08 8.36 12.22
N TYR A 135 9.60 9.11 13.21
CA TYR A 135 8.55 10.11 13.04
C TYR A 135 8.91 11.22 12.06
N GLN A 136 7.94 11.69 11.30
CA GLN A 136 8.07 12.87 10.43
C GLN A 136 8.65 14.08 11.15
N SER A 137 8.33 14.27 12.43
CA SER A 137 8.84 15.36 13.25
C SER A 137 10.28 15.21 13.73
N LEU A 138 10.85 14.00 13.63
CA LEU A 138 12.21 13.70 14.10
C LEU A 138 13.19 13.43 12.96
N SER A 139 12.72 12.92 11.82
CA SER A 139 13.60 12.43 10.76
C SER A 139 14.01 13.47 9.72
N LEU A 140 13.28 14.56 9.59
CA LEU A 140 13.51 15.56 8.53
C LEU A 140 14.46 16.71 8.92
N ILE A 141 15.04 16.67 10.12
CA ILE A 141 15.94 17.73 10.59
C ILE A 141 17.39 17.55 10.09
N HIS A 142 17.70 16.41 9.46
CA HIS A 142 19.08 16.05 9.10
C HIS A 142 19.29 15.68 7.62
N ILE A 143 18.48 16.22 6.74
CA ILE A 143 18.76 16.15 5.29
C ILE A 143 19.28 17.52 4.84
#